data_7c0843d498ba86515c0cf50c6cf20898
#
_entry.id   7c0843d498ba86515c0cf50c6cf20898
#
_cell.length_a   1.000
_cell.length_b   1.000
_cell.length_c   1.000
_cell.angle_alpha   90.00
_cell.angle_beta   90.00
_cell.angle_gamma   90.00
#
_symmetry.space_group_name_H-M   'P 1'
#
loop_
_entity.id
_entity.type
_entity.pdbx_description
1 polymer ?
#
loop_
_entity_poly.entity_id
_entity_poly.type
_entity_poly.pdbx_seq_one_letter_code
_entity_poly.pdbx_strand_id
1 'polypeptide(L)'
;MYDQELTGFFKRHNIEYAPLDEESYKSYSSMKGFPFKGSRIAWSKIKNHRCRRLHETLEFVEDIEVILQPTDFCRFIVVGNDFEGGYLIQCSIQSVRSLLDFLVEYPGENYLIDAQGKWCICVYDYLDFGTVG
;
A
#
# COMPACT_ATOMS: atom_id res chain seq x y z
N MET A 1 11.65 -10.00 -10.95
CA MET A 1 10.72 -9.08 -10.28
C MET A 1 9.40 -9.06 -11.04
N TYR A 2 8.34 -8.68 -10.38
CA TYR A 2 6.97 -8.88 -10.87
C TYR A 2 6.30 -7.61 -11.40
N ASP A 3 7.10 -6.65 -11.87
CA ASP A 3 6.59 -5.34 -12.33
C ASP A 3 5.63 -5.47 -13.53
N GLN A 4 5.91 -6.41 -14.45
CA GLN A 4 5.02 -6.62 -15.61
C GLN A 4 3.65 -7.14 -15.18
N GLU A 5 3.61 -8.04 -14.21
CA GLU A 5 2.37 -8.57 -13.66
C GLU A 5 1.58 -7.45 -12.97
N LEU A 6 2.27 -6.59 -12.21
CA LEU A 6 1.65 -5.48 -11.52
C LEU A 6 1.07 -4.45 -12.51
N THR A 7 1.83 -4.03 -13.49
CA THR A 7 1.34 -3.06 -14.48
C THR A 7 0.25 -3.68 -15.36
N GLY A 8 0.34 -4.97 -15.66
CA GLY A 8 -0.73 -5.71 -16.34
C GLY A 8 -2.02 -5.70 -15.54
N PHE A 9 -1.93 -5.88 -14.22
CA PHE A 9 -3.08 -5.77 -13.33
C PHE A 9 -3.71 -4.38 -13.41
N PHE A 10 -2.91 -3.31 -13.33
CA PHE A 10 -3.42 -1.95 -13.44
C PHE A 10 -4.20 -1.74 -14.73
N LYS A 11 -3.65 -2.21 -15.86
CA LYS A 11 -4.29 -2.07 -17.17
C LYS A 11 -5.62 -2.84 -17.24
N ARG A 12 -5.66 -4.08 -16.75
CA ARG A 12 -6.87 -4.90 -16.76
C ARG A 12 -7.99 -4.31 -15.91
N HIS A 13 -7.64 -3.61 -14.85
CA HIS A 13 -8.62 -3.03 -13.92
C HIS A 13 -8.86 -1.54 -14.15
N ASN A 14 -8.32 -0.99 -15.24
CA ASN A 14 -8.44 0.43 -15.57
C ASN A 14 -7.98 1.34 -14.42
N ILE A 15 -6.90 0.94 -13.75
CA ILE A 15 -6.31 1.71 -12.67
C ILE A 15 -5.26 2.65 -13.26
N GLU A 16 -5.42 3.94 -12.99
CA GLU A 16 -4.45 4.95 -13.40
C GLU A 16 -3.16 4.80 -12.61
N TYR A 17 -2.03 4.71 -13.32
CA TYR A 17 -0.73 4.57 -12.67
C TYR A 17 0.36 5.33 -13.43
N ALA A 18 1.41 5.72 -12.71
CA ALA A 18 2.60 6.33 -13.29
C ALA A 18 3.84 5.80 -12.57
N PRO A 19 4.86 5.31 -13.32
CA PRO A 19 6.12 4.92 -12.69
C PRO A 19 6.78 6.11 -12.00
N LEU A 20 7.38 5.87 -10.83
CA LEU A 20 8.16 6.89 -10.14
C LEU A 20 9.55 7.00 -10.75
N ASP A 21 10.11 8.22 -10.76
CA ASP A 21 11.51 8.41 -11.03
C ASP A 21 12.37 7.88 -9.87
N GLU A 22 13.68 7.80 -10.07
CA GLU A 22 14.59 7.23 -9.09
C GLU A 22 14.59 8.01 -7.76
N GLU A 23 14.55 9.33 -7.83
CA GLU A 23 14.55 10.18 -6.65
C GLU A 23 13.29 10.00 -5.83
N SER A 24 12.12 10.04 -6.48
CA SER A 24 10.83 9.81 -5.82
C SER A 24 10.75 8.39 -5.24
N TYR A 25 11.24 7.40 -5.98
CA TYR A 25 11.28 6.01 -5.49
C TYR A 25 12.08 5.91 -4.20
N LYS A 26 13.27 6.51 -4.14
CA LYS A 26 14.11 6.50 -2.93
C LYS A 26 13.42 7.19 -1.76
N SER A 27 12.77 8.31 -2.03
CA SER A 27 12.03 9.06 -1.00
C SER A 27 10.93 8.21 -0.38
N TYR A 28 10.07 7.59 -1.19
CA TYR A 28 8.96 6.79 -0.69
C TYR A 28 9.41 5.46 -0.09
N SER A 29 10.36 4.78 -0.70
CA SER A 29 10.83 3.49 -0.19
C SER A 29 11.53 3.60 1.16
N SER A 30 12.04 4.78 1.51
CA SER A 30 12.61 5.03 2.84
C SER A 30 11.54 5.17 3.93
N MET A 31 10.28 5.38 3.54
CA MET A 31 9.13 5.50 4.43
C MET A 31 9.35 6.50 5.57
N LYS A 32 9.85 7.68 5.23
CA LYS A 32 10.08 8.75 6.20
C LYS A 32 8.78 9.11 6.93
N GLY A 33 8.88 9.29 8.23
CA GLY A 33 7.72 9.61 9.06
C GLY A 33 7.05 8.41 9.70
N PHE A 34 7.38 7.19 9.26
CA PHE A 34 6.87 5.97 9.89
C PHE A 34 7.90 5.41 10.85
N PRO A 35 7.48 5.03 12.08
CA PRO A 35 8.41 4.48 13.06
C PRO A 35 8.83 3.06 12.68
N PHE A 36 10.13 2.77 12.81
CA PHE A 36 10.66 1.44 12.55
C PHE A 36 11.25 0.81 13.81
N LYS A 37 11.16 -0.52 13.89
CA LYS A 37 11.90 -1.34 14.84
C LYS A 37 12.68 -2.36 14.02
N GLY A 38 14.00 -2.10 13.84
CA GLY A 38 14.80 -2.82 12.89
C GLY A 38 14.36 -2.50 11.45
N SER A 39 14.10 -3.52 10.64
CA SER A 39 13.69 -3.37 9.25
C SER A 39 12.17 -3.30 9.07
N ARG A 40 11.40 -3.35 10.15
CA ARG A 40 9.94 -3.38 10.10
C ARG A 40 9.33 -2.17 10.77
N ILE A 41 8.10 -1.82 10.36
CA ILE A 41 7.35 -0.76 11.01
C ILE A 41 6.98 -1.19 12.44
N ALA A 42 7.22 -0.28 13.38
CA ALA A 42 6.83 -0.48 14.78
C ALA A 42 5.34 -0.17 14.94
N TRP A 43 4.49 -1.12 14.59
CA TRP A 43 3.02 -0.94 14.60
C TRP A 43 2.47 -0.50 15.96
N SER A 44 3.12 -0.89 17.05
CA SER A 44 2.73 -0.45 18.39
C SER A 44 2.86 1.06 18.61
N LYS A 45 3.64 1.75 17.77
CA LYS A 45 3.87 3.20 17.84
C LYS A 45 3.06 3.97 16.80
N ILE A 46 2.23 3.28 16.02
CA ILE A 46 1.43 3.88 14.97
C ILE A 46 -0.01 4.07 15.45
N LYS A 47 -0.64 5.16 15.00
CA LYS A 47 -2.04 5.45 15.33
C LYS A 47 -2.97 4.65 14.42
N ASN A 48 -4.14 4.33 14.94
CA ASN A 48 -5.20 3.67 14.18
C ASN A 48 -4.76 2.35 13.55
N HIS A 49 -3.86 1.62 14.21
CA HIS A 49 -3.39 0.34 13.68
C HIS A 49 -4.56 -0.64 13.52
N ARG A 50 -4.67 -1.20 12.33
CA ARG A 50 -5.60 -2.29 12.01
C ARG A 50 -4.81 -3.44 11.40
N CYS A 51 -5.13 -4.65 11.81
CA CYS A 51 -4.46 -5.85 11.33
C CYS A 51 -5.52 -6.89 10.98
N ARG A 52 -5.38 -7.49 9.81
CA ARG A 52 -6.24 -8.57 9.35
C ARG A 52 -5.37 -9.65 8.71
N ARG A 53 -5.94 -10.86 8.59
CA ARG A 53 -5.29 -11.94 7.85
C ARG A 53 -5.33 -11.65 6.35
N LEU A 54 -4.41 -12.25 5.59
CA LEU A 54 -4.27 -11.97 4.15
C LEU A 54 -5.55 -12.24 3.34
N HIS A 55 -6.37 -13.20 3.76
CA HIS A 55 -7.62 -13.48 3.06
C HIS A 55 -8.80 -12.59 3.44
N GLU A 56 -8.62 -11.72 4.43
CA GLU A 56 -9.67 -10.84 4.95
C GLU A 56 -9.61 -9.43 4.33
N THR A 57 -9.40 -9.35 3.03
CA THR A 57 -9.24 -8.06 2.33
C THR A 57 -10.49 -7.19 2.40
N LEU A 58 -11.68 -7.80 2.33
CA LEU A 58 -12.93 -7.05 2.43
C LEU A 58 -13.04 -6.35 3.79
N GLU A 59 -12.87 -7.11 4.87
CA GLU A 59 -12.96 -6.59 6.23
C GLU A 59 -11.89 -5.54 6.50
N PHE A 60 -10.69 -5.77 5.96
CA PHE A 60 -9.58 -4.83 6.09
C PHE A 60 -9.90 -3.49 5.43
N VAL A 61 -10.44 -3.51 4.22
CA VAL A 61 -10.81 -2.28 3.50
C VAL A 61 -11.97 -1.58 4.21
N GLU A 62 -12.93 -2.31 4.77
CA GLU A 62 -14.00 -1.72 5.57
C GLU A 62 -13.44 -0.98 6.80
N ASP A 63 -12.46 -1.58 7.49
CA ASP A 63 -11.77 -0.93 8.63
C ASP A 63 -11.11 0.39 8.19
N ILE A 64 -10.44 0.38 7.03
CA ILE A 64 -9.74 1.56 6.50
C ILE A 64 -10.72 2.65 6.09
N GLU A 65 -11.84 2.30 5.47
CA GLU A 65 -12.84 3.27 5.04
C GLU A 65 -13.37 4.10 6.22
N VAL A 66 -13.59 3.46 7.36
CA VAL A 66 -14.06 4.15 8.57
C VAL A 66 -13.04 5.20 9.01
N ILE A 67 -11.75 4.88 8.92
CA ILE A 67 -10.68 5.78 9.38
C ILE A 67 -10.40 6.89 8.36
N LEU A 68 -10.23 6.53 7.09
CA LEU A 68 -9.84 7.49 6.05
C LEU A 68 -11.00 8.31 5.52
N GLN A 69 -12.22 7.77 5.53
CA GLN A 69 -13.40 8.42 4.95
C GLN A 69 -13.08 8.97 3.55
N PRO A 70 -12.61 8.10 2.63
CA PRO A 70 -12.17 8.56 1.31
C PRO A 70 -13.34 9.15 0.53
N THR A 71 -13.06 10.20 -0.24
CA THR A 71 -14.02 10.77 -1.17
C THR A 71 -14.11 9.86 -2.41
N ASP A 72 -13.74 10.37 -3.60
CA ASP A 72 -13.85 9.56 -4.81
C ASP A 72 -12.62 8.71 -5.06
N PHE A 73 -11.42 9.17 -4.67
CA PHE A 73 -10.16 8.53 -5.03
C PHE A 73 -9.19 8.48 -3.86
N CYS A 74 -8.41 7.39 -3.84
CA CYS A 74 -7.19 7.27 -3.04
C CYS A 74 -5.99 7.53 -3.96
N ARG A 75 -4.99 8.23 -3.46
CA ARG A 75 -3.75 8.50 -4.18
C ARG A 75 -2.57 8.04 -3.33
N PHE A 76 -1.84 7.05 -3.83
CA PHE A 76 -0.82 6.37 -3.04
C PHE A 76 0.27 5.77 -3.94
N ILE A 77 1.34 5.31 -3.31
CA ILE A 77 2.49 4.69 -3.98
C ILE A 77 2.50 3.20 -3.65
N VAL A 78 2.71 2.36 -4.66
CA VAL A 78 3.01 0.94 -4.46
C VAL A 78 4.52 0.74 -4.60
N VAL A 79 5.14 0.20 -3.57
CA VAL A 79 6.56 -0.18 -3.55
C VAL A 79 6.72 -1.46 -2.74
N GLY A 80 7.79 -2.21 -2.95
CA GLY A 80 8.07 -3.37 -2.11
C GLY A 80 9.11 -4.32 -2.67
N ASN A 81 9.31 -5.41 -1.97
CA ASN A 81 10.38 -6.35 -2.25
C ASN A 81 10.16 -7.17 -3.53
N ASP A 82 8.93 -7.26 -4.02
CA ASP A 82 8.61 -8.01 -5.24
C ASP A 82 8.71 -7.17 -6.51
N PHE A 83 8.95 -5.86 -6.39
CA PHE A 83 8.97 -4.94 -7.52
C PHE A 83 10.26 -4.14 -7.56
N GLU A 84 10.79 -3.90 -8.77
CA GLU A 84 11.96 -3.04 -8.93
C GLU A 84 11.60 -1.56 -8.83
N GLY A 85 10.46 -1.18 -9.37
CA GLY A 85 9.99 0.20 -9.39
C GLY A 85 8.96 0.49 -8.32
N GLY A 86 8.65 1.78 -8.20
CA GLY A 86 7.51 2.27 -7.46
C GLY A 86 6.51 2.89 -8.42
N TYR A 87 5.24 2.87 -8.07
CA TYR A 87 4.16 3.33 -8.94
C TYR A 87 3.19 4.22 -8.18
N LEU A 88 2.97 5.41 -8.72
CA LEU A 88 1.93 6.31 -8.21
C LEU A 88 0.59 5.84 -8.75
N ILE A 89 -0.35 5.60 -7.85
CA ILE A 89 -1.68 5.07 -8.17
C ILE A 89 -2.75 6.08 -7.76
N GLN A 90 -3.77 6.20 -8.60
CA GLN A 90 -4.97 6.94 -8.24
C GLN A 90 -6.17 6.06 -8.60
N CYS A 91 -6.95 5.67 -7.58
CA CYS A 91 -8.07 4.76 -7.79
C CYS A 91 -9.11 4.87 -6.66
N SER A 92 -10.27 4.25 -6.86
CA SER A 92 -11.29 4.16 -5.83
C SER A 92 -10.89 3.21 -4.71
N ILE A 93 -11.57 3.28 -3.58
CA ILE A 93 -11.32 2.37 -2.46
C ILE A 93 -11.65 0.91 -2.83
N GLN A 94 -12.60 0.69 -3.73
CA GLN A 94 -12.92 -0.66 -4.22
C GLN A 94 -11.75 -1.23 -5.03
N SER A 95 -11.08 -0.39 -5.81
CA SER A 95 -9.88 -0.81 -6.55
C SER A 95 -8.71 -1.10 -5.63
N VAL A 96 -8.62 -0.44 -4.47
CA VAL A 96 -7.63 -0.78 -3.44
C VAL A 96 -7.84 -2.22 -2.97
N ARG A 97 -9.08 -2.64 -2.76
CA ARG A 97 -9.35 -4.03 -2.39
C ARG A 97 -8.88 -5.01 -3.47
N SER A 98 -9.18 -4.71 -4.73
CA SER A 98 -8.74 -5.56 -5.84
C SER A 98 -7.21 -5.64 -5.90
N LEU A 99 -6.53 -4.52 -5.65
CA LEU A 99 -5.07 -4.48 -5.60
C LEU A 99 -4.53 -5.30 -4.44
N LEU A 100 -5.16 -5.23 -3.27
CA LEU A 100 -4.75 -6.05 -2.12
C LEU A 100 -4.93 -7.54 -2.42
N ASP A 101 -6.05 -7.94 -3.03
CA ASP A 101 -6.29 -9.32 -3.45
C ASP A 101 -5.19 -9.82 -4.40
N PHE A 102 -4.68 -8.93 -5.24
CA PHE A 102 -3.56 -9.23 -6.12
C PHE A 102 -2.25 -9.36 -5.34
N LEU A 103 -1.96 -8.40 -4.45
CA LEU A 103 -0.68 -8.34 -3.73
C LEU A 103 -0.50 -9.47 -2.71
N VAL A 104 -1.58 -10.00 -2.12
CA VAL A 104 -1.46 -11.08 -1.13
C VAL A 104 -0.92 -12.38 -1.73
N GLU A 105 -0.93 -12.52 -3.05
CA GLU A 105 -0.38 -13.70 -3.73
C GLU A 105 1.15 -13.65 -3.85
N TYR A 106 1.79 -12.54 -3.55
CA TYR A 106 3.23 -12.36 -3.65
C TYR A 106 3.91 -12.52 -2.29
N PRO A 107 5.11 -13.13 -2.25
CA PRO A 107 5.74 -13.50 -0.98
C PRO A 107 6.46 -12.37 -0.27
N GLY A 108 6.80 -11.30 -0.97
CA GLY A 108 7.60 -10.21 -0.42
C GLY A 108 6.80 -9.24 0.42
N GLU A 109 7.52 -8.38 1.12
CA GLU A 109 6.95 -7.31 1.93
C GLU A 109 6.67 -6.12 1.02
N ASN A 110 5.41 -5.87 0.72
CA ASN A 110 4.98 -4.81 -0.18
C ASN A 110 4.14 -3.77 0.57
N TYR A 111 4.20 -2.52 0.11
CA TYR A 111 3.58 -1.39 0.78
C TYR A 111 2.72 -0.57 -0.16
N LEU A 112 1.62 -0.05 0.38
CA LEU A 112 0.88 1.07 -0.19
C LEU A 112 1.10 2.26 0.75
N ILE A 113 1.65 3.35 0.23
CA ILE A 113 2.01 4.52 1.03
C ILE A 113 1.23 5.73 0.51
N ASP A 114 0.45 6.36 1.37
CA ASP A 114 -0.27 7.58 1.01
C ASP A 114 0.68 8.58 0.34
N ALA A 115 0.24 9.20 -0.75
CA ALA A 115 1.07 10.16 -1.49
C ALA A 115 1.51 11.35 -0.63
N GLN A 116 0.74 11.68 0.41
CA GLN A 116 1.09 12.72 1.38
C GLN A 116 1.78 12.17 2.63
N GLY A 117 2.01 10.87 2.69
CA GLY A 117 2.73 10.23 3.79
C GLY A 117 1.94 10.09 5.09
N LYS A 118 0.61 10.20 5.05
CA LYS A 118 -0.22 10.18 6.26
C LYS A 118 -0.61 8.79 6.72
N TRP A 119 -0.61 7.81 5.82
CA TRP A 119 -0.96 6.44 6.15
C TRP A 119 -0.15 5.45 5.31
N CYS A 120 -0.08 4.23 5.77
CA CYS A 120 0.49 3.14 4.97
C CYS A 120 -0.22 1.83 5.22
N ILE A 121 -0.15 0.96 4.23
CA ILE A 121 -0.57 -0.43 4.30
C ILE A 121 0.64 -1.29 4.02
N CYS A 122 0.85 -2.32 4.85
CA CYS A 122 1.86 -3.35 4.60
C CYS A 122 1.15 -4.66 4.28
N VAL A 123 1.57 -5.30 3.20
CA VAL A 123 1.09 -6.63 2.81
C VAL A 123 2.27 -7.59 2.91
N TYR A 124 2.28 -8.44 3.92
CA TYR A 124 3.34 -9.44 4.13
C TYR A 124 2.77 -10.68 4.81
N ASP A 125 3.04 -10.89 6.09
CA ASP A 125 2.44 -12.00 6.86
C ASP A 125 0.97 -11.72 7.18
N TYR A 126 0.66 -10.44 7.29
CA TYR A 126 -0.69 -9.92 7.58
C TYR A 126 -0.95 -8.71 6.71
N LEU A 127 -2.20 -8.25 6.75
CA LEU A 127 -2.56 -6.92 6.25
C LEU A 127 -2.50 -5.96 7.43
N ASP A 128 -1.60 -5.01 7.39
CA ASP A 128 -1.44 -4.00 8.43
C ASP A 128 -1.68 -2.60 7.86
N PHE A 129 -2.37 -1.77 8.63
CA PHE A 129 -2.65 -0.37 8.28
C PHE A 129 -2.38 0.50 9.49
N GLY A 130 -1.91 1.72 9.25
CA GLY A 130 -1.77 2.71 10.30
C GLY A 130 -1.60 4.11 9.75
N THR A 131 -1.78 5.10 10.64
CA THR A 131 -1.67 6.51 10.31
C THR A 131 -0.58 7.17 11.15
N VAL A 132 -0.01 8.26 10.62
CA VAL A 132 0.96 9.12 11.32
C VAL A 132 0.46 10.56 11.29
N GLY A 133 0.82 11.31 12.31
CA GLY A 133 0.46 12.72 12.44
C GLY A 133 -0.59 13.01 13.49
#